data_c17eb6f43b6ffe028ee95842be881921
#
_entry.id   c17eb6f43b6ffe028ee95842be881921
#
_cell.length_a   1.000
_cell.length_b   1.000
_cell.length_c   1.000
_cell.angle_alpha   90.00
_cell.angle_beta   90.00
_cell.angle_gamma   90.00
#
_symmetry.space_group_name_H-M   'P 1'
#
loop_
_entity.id
_entity.type
_entity.pdbx_description
1 polymer ?
#
loop_
_entity_poly.entity_id
_entity_poly.type
_entity_poly.pdbx_seq_one_letter_code
_entity_poly.pdbx_strand_id
1 'polypeptide(L)'
;MKVSDYAFDVNLSVAEILKKCHELEINVKTADDYLSDDDIIMLDNTINIISTDEEITYEEEDDIDDKVDEIISSSTIEKKIKNSVSKEKLKKKDSSKQEFNMLKKEMYKHKNKLMSNKADENIVVYKNDMSVSDFANALNVSGTEIIKKLMENGLMLSLNQPIDFENAEIIALDYHKTLKKEETQDVANFESFEVVDNPEDLVKRPPIVTIMGHVDHGKTTLLDYIRNTHVVDKEFGGITQHIGAYQTKYKDELITFIDTPGHAAFTEMRARGASVTDIVIIIVAADDGVKPQTKEAVDHALSANVPIIVAVNKIDKPEANIDRVLTEMAEIGITPESWGGDVPFINISAHTGEGIDLLLETILTIAEVNELKANPNRYAIGAVIESRLDKNIGGIASFLIQNGTLRIGDPIVVGTSYAKIRTMKNDRGEAIVEAGPSTPVEITGLTENPSAGDKFMAFETETEAKKIAEKRASQAKLNSNASKKVSLDDLFKSVDAGNKEINVVLKADVRGSEEAVKNALEKIKEKD
;
A
#
# COMPACT_ATOMS: atom_id res chain seq x y z
N MET A 1 -36.07 -28.35 -19.33
CA MET A 1 -35.90 -28.03 -17.89
C MET A 1 -37.27 -27.66 -17.32
N LYS A 2 -37.62 -27.98 -16.06
CA LYS A 2 -38.89 -27.50 -15.47
C LYS A 2 -38.76 -26.02 -15.07
N VAL A 3 -39.90 -25.30 -15.10
CA VAL A 3 -39.95 -23.90 -14.65
C VAL A 3 -39.51 -23.75 -13.20
N SER A 4 -39.84 -24.71 -12.32
CA SER A 4 -39.39 -24.75 -10.93
C SER A 4 -37.88 -24.88 -10.78
N ASP A 5 -37.26 -25.72 -11.62
CA ASP A 5 -35.82 -25.97 -11.58
C ASP A 5 -35.05 -24.77 -12.13
N TYR A 6 -35.54 -24.16 -13.19
CA TYR A 6 -34.98 -22.94 -13.76
C TYR A 6 -35.10 -21.75 -12.81
N ALA A 7 -36.23 -21.59 -12.11
CA ALA A 7 -36.42 -20.54 -11.09
C ALA A 7 -35.42 -20.68 -9.94
N PHE A 8 -35.08 -21.91 -9.54
CA PHE A 8 -34.08 -22.19 -8.53
C PHE A 8 -32.68 -21.85 -9.01
N ASP A 9 -32.31 -22.20 -10.25
CA ASP A 9 -30.99 -21.94 -10.82
C ASP A 9 -30.71 -20.43 -11.00
N VAL A 10 -31.76 -19.64 -11.32
CA VAL A 10 -31.63 -18.18 -11.52
C VAL A 10 -31.89 -17.39 -10.23
N ASN A 11 -32.18 -18.08 -9.11
CA ASN A 11 -32.49 -17.49 -7.81
C ASN A 11 -33.67 -16.49 -7.82
N LEU A 12 -34.67 -16.75 -8.65
CA LEU A 12 -35.90 -15.98 -8.74
C LEU A 12 -37.13 -16.82 -8.30
N SER A 13 -38.20 -16.15 -7.90
CA SER A 13 -39.44 -16.87 -7.56
C SER A 13 -40.12 -17.46 -8.80
N VAL A 14 -40.76 -18.62 -8.65
CA VAL A 14 -41.52 -19.26 -9.74
C VAL A 14 -42.58 -18.32 -10.32
N ALA A 15 -43.17 -17.46 -9.48
CA ALA A 15 -44.20 -16.50 -9.91
C ALA A 15 -43.61 -15.41 -10.84
N GLU A 16 -42.39 -14.98 -10.59
CA GLU A 16 -41.68 -14.01 -11.43
C GLU A 16 -41.27 -14.62 -12.77
N ILE A 17 -40.80 -15.87 -12.76
CA ILE A 17 -40.48 -16.58 -14.02
C ILE A 17 -41.72 -16.78 -14.86
N LEU A 18 -42.83 -17.22 -14.27
CA LEU A 18 -44.10 -17.37 -15.01
C LEU A 18 -44.61 -16.05 -15.59
N LYS A 19 -44.43 -14.93 -14.87
CA LYS A 19 -44.76 -13.59 -15.36
C LYS A 19 -43.91 -13.21 -16.58
N LYS A 20 -42.59 -13.47 -16.53
CA LYS A 20 -41.68 -13.25 -17.65
C LYS A 20 -41.97 -14.16 -18.85
N CYS A 21 -42.31 -15.43 -18.61
CA CYS A 21 -42.74 -16.32 -19.66
C CYS A 21 -44.00 -15.79 -20.36
N HIS A 22 -44.94 -15.21 -19.61
CA HIS A 22 -46.14 -14.59 -20.20
C HIS A 22 -45.81 -13.33 -21.01
N GLU A 23 -44.84 -12.50 -20.56
CA GLU A 23 -44.39 -11.30 -21.28
C GLU A 23 -43.65 -11.66 -22.58
N LEU A 24 -42.98 -12.80 -22.63
CA LEU A 24 -42.22 -13.31 -23.78
C LEU A 24 -43.08 -14.25 -24.69
N GLU A 25 -44.38 -14.35 -24.43
CA GLU A 25 -45.30 -15.23 -25.17
C GLU A 25 -44.95 -16.73 -25.13
N ILE A 26 -44.18 -17.16 -24.11
CA ILE A 26 -43.82 -18.56 -23.87
C ILE A 26 -45.04 -19.29 -23.27
N ASN A 27 -45.43 -20.39 -23.86
CA ASN A 27 -46.70 -21.07 -23.54
C ASN A 27 -46.57 -22.02 -22.32
N VAL A 28 -46.19 -21.49 -21.16
CA VAL A 28 -46.05 -22.19 -19.86
C VAL A 28 -47.03 -21.57 -18.86
N LYS A 29 -47.73 -22.39 -18.08
CA LYS A 29 -48.79 -21.96 -17.14
C LYS A 29 -48.55 -22.41 -15.70
N THR A 30 -47.75 -23.43 -15.50
CA THR A 30 -47.51 -24.03 -14.17
C THR A 30 -46.04 -24.23 -13.89
N ALA A 31 -45.70 -24.37 -12.60
CA ALA A 31 -44.33 -24.60 -12.15
C ALA A 31 -43.73 -25.93 -12.64
N ASP A 32 -44.59 -26.89 -12.99
CA ASP A 32 -44.19 -28.22 -13.46
C ASP A 32 -44.07 -28.33 -14.98
N ASP A 33 -44.39 -27.28 -15.73
CA ASP A 33 -44.25 -27.24 -17.18
C ASP A 33 -42.75 -27.20 -17.57
N TYR A 34 -42.45 -27.72 -18.76
CA TYR A 34 -41.08 -27.77 -19.27
C TYR A 34 -40.81 -26.61 -20.21
N LEU A 35 -39.66 -25.95 -19.99
CA LEU A 35 -39.08 -24.96 -20.90
C LEU A 35 -38.24 -25.67 -21.96
N SER A 36 -38.32 -25.22 -23.21
CA SER A 36 -37.40 -25.63 -24.26
C SER A 36 -36.09 -24.90 -24.14
N ASP A 37 -35.05 -25.37 -24.84
CA ASP A 37 -33.73 -24.73 -24.81
C ASP A 37 -33.77 -23.29 -25.39
N ASP A 38 -34.65 -23.05 -26.38
CA ASP A 38 -34.87 -21.72 -26.96
C ASP A 38 -35.57 -20.78 -25.96
N ASP A 39 -36.53 -21.29 -25.17
CA ASP A 39 -37.22 -20.52 -24.13
C ASP A 39 -36.27 -20.10 -23.01
N ILE A 40 -35.35 -20.98 -22.64
CA ILE A 40 -34.31 -20.69 -21.62
C ILE A 40 -33.39 -19.56 -22.11
N ILE A 41 -32.95 -19.60 -23.37
CA ILE A 41 -32.11 -18.55 -23.95
C ILE A 41 -32.82 -17.19 -23.97
N MET A 42 -34.14 -17.19 -24.29
CA MET A 42 -34.95 -15.97 -24.26
C MET A 42 -35.08 -15.40 -22.84
N LEU A 43 -35.30 -16.27 -21.85
CA LEU A 43 -35.38 -15.88 -20.43
C LEU A 43 -34.06 -15.37 -19.91
N ASP A 44 -32.93 -16.03 -20.20
CA ASP A 44 -31.59 -15.63 -19.79
C ASP A 44 -31.21 -14.25 -20.35
N ASN A 45 -31.50 -14.00 -21.62
CA ASN A 45 -31.26 -12.69 -22.22
C ASN A 45 -32.08 -11.58 -21.56
N THR A 46 -33.33 -11.86 -21.18
CA THR A 46 -34.19 -10.87 -20.54
C THR A 46 -33.82 -10.61 -19.09
N ILE A 47 -33.35 -11.63 -18.37
CA ILE A 47 -32.89 -11.53 -16.99
C ILE A 47 -31.55 -10.78 -16.92
N ASN A 48 -30.63 -11.07 -17.84
CA ASN A 48 -29.33 -10.37 -17.90
C ASN A 48 -29.43 -8.88 -18.29
N ILE A 49 -30.44 -8.49 -19.07
CA ILE A 49 -30.70 -7.08 -19.42
C ILE A 49 -31.25 -6.33 -18.19
N ILE A 50 -32.05 -6.96 -17.35
CA ILE A 50 -32.61 -6.33 -16.14
C ILE A 50 -31.56 -6.22 -15.00
N SER A 51 -30.62 -7.16 -14.92
CA SER A 51 -29.53 -7.10 -13.93
C SER A 51 -28.50 -5.99 -14.21
N THR A 52 -28.57 -5.32 -15.35
CA THR A 52 -27.73 -4.14 -15.68
C THR A 52 -28.41 -2.80 -15.38
N ASP A 53 -29.73 -2.77 -15.10
CA ASP A 53 -30.47 -1.53 -14.91
C ASP A 53 -31.14 -1.35 -13.52
N GLU A 54 -31.13 -2.36 -12.65
CA GLU A 54 -31.62 -2.19 -11.28
C GLU A 54 -30.48 -1.76 -10.35
N GLU A 55 -30.47 -0.48 -10.00
CA GLU A 55 -29.78 0.08 -8.84
C GLU A 55 -30.18 -0.72 -7.60
N ILE A 56 -29.20 -1.35 -6.97
CA ILE A 56 -29.36 -1.96 -5.65
C ILE A 56 -29.61 -0.81 -4.66
N THR A 57 -30.87 -0.61 -4.28
CA THR A 57 -31.24 0.20 -3.13
C THR A 57 -30.80 -0.57 -1.89
N TYR A 58 -29.71 -0.12 -1.27
CA TYR A 58 -29.41 -0.52 0.10
C TYR A 58 -30.40 0.18 1.03
N GLU A 59 -31.18 -0.59 1.75
CA GLU A 59 -31.87 -0.12 2.94
C GLU A 59 -30.78 0.28 3.95
N GLU A 60 -30.61 1.58 4.15
CA GLU A 60 -29.83 2.14 5.25
C GLU A 60 -30.61 1.85 6.52
N GLU A 61 -30.06 1.07 7.43
CA GLU A 61 -30.54 1.02 8.82
C GLU A 61 -30.29 2.38 9.47
N ASP A 62 -31.33 3.21 9.44
CA ASP A 62 -31.43 4.45 10.22
C ASP A 62 -31.69 4.09 11.69
N ASP A 63 -30.65 4.10 12.52
CA ASP A 63 -30.85 3.96 13.97
C ASP A 63 -29.85 4.74 14.85
N ILE A 64 -29.35 5.90 14.43
CA ILE A 64 -28.53 6.77 15.31
C ILE A 64 -28.95 8.26 15.31
N ASP A 65 -29.79 8.75 14.39
CA ASP A 65 -30.10 10.18 14.31
C ASP A 65 -31.32 10.66 15.11
N ASP A 66 -32.10 9.76 15.74
CA ASP A 66 -33.33 10.13 16.44
C ASP A 66 -33.15 10.74 17.86
N LYS A 67 -31.92 10.95 18.34
CA LYS A 67 -31.67 11.54 19.66
C LYS A 67 -31.16 12.98 19.67
N VAL A 68 -30.94 13.59 18.52
CA VAL A 68 -30.44 14.97 18.43
C VAL A 68 -31.54 15.98 18.06
N ASP A 69 -32.66 15.54 17.47
CA ASP A 69 -33.71 16.44 16.99
C ASP A 69 -34.77 16.85 18.04
N GLU A 70 -34.70 16.35 19.28
CA GLU A 70 -35.67 16.70 20.32
C GLU A 70 -35.36 18.01 21.09
N ILE A 71 -34.25 18.71 20.76
CA ILE A 71 -33.83 19.93 21.51
C ILE A 71 -34.05 21.23 20.72
N ILE A 72 -34.38 21.20 19.42
CA ILE A 72 -34.57 22.43 18.62
C ILE A 72 -35.93 22.42 17.89
N SER A 73 -37.00 22.57 18.58
CA SER A 73 -38.32 22.86 17.99
C SER A 73 -38.90 24.16 18.52
N SER A 74 -38.50 25.29 17.94
CA SER A 74 -39.32 26.51 17.91
C SER A 74 -38.76 27.56 16.98
N SER A 75 -39.15 27.57 15.72
CA SER A 75 -39.53 28.75 14.92
C SER A 75 -39.70 28.41 13.45
N THR A 76 -40.78 28.89 12.88
CA THR A 76 -41.27 28.62 11.52
C THR A 76 -40.37 29.24 10.40
N ILE A 77 -39.38 30.02 10.78
CA ILE A 77 -38.44 30.70 9.86
C ILE A 77 -37.24 29.79 9.55
N GLU A 78 -36.80 28.97 10.51
CA GLU A 78 -35.68 28.03 10.34
C GLU A 78 -36.00 26.86 9.41
N LYS A 79 -37.27 26.42 9.33
CA LYS A 79 -37.69 25.34 8.41
C LYS A 79 -37.59 25.71 6.93
N LYS A 80 -37.69 26.99 6.56
CA LYS A 80 -37.52 27.45 5.16
C LYS A 80 -36.04 27.53 4.76
N ILE A 81 -35.17 27.87 5.68
CA ILE A 81 -33.71 27.94 5.43
C ILE A 81 -33.08 26.54 5.40
N LYS A 82 -33.50 25.62 6.29
CA LYS A 82 -33.02 24.22 6.28
C LYS A 82 -33.37 23.47 4.98
N ASN A 83 -34.57 23.71 4.43
CA ASN A 83 -34.99 23.06 3.17
C ASN A 83 -34.30 23.59 1.91
N SER A 84 -33.78 24.82 1.92
CA SER A 84 -32.98 25.34 0.79
C SER A 84 -31.52 24.89 0.85
N VAL A 85 -30.94 24.81 2.04
CA VAL A 85 -29.54 24.38 2.26
C VAL A 85 -29.39 22.87 2.04
N SER A 86 -30.39 22.05 2.41
CA SER A 86 -30.35 20.60 2.19
C SER A 86 -30.49 20.23 0.69
N LYS A 87 -31.33 20.98 -0.07
CA LYS A 87 -31.45 20.76 -1.52
C LYS A 87 -30.21 21.20 -2.31
N GLU A 88 -29.49 22.24 -1.86
CA GLU A 88 -28.21 22.62 -2.49
C GLU A 88 -27.07 21.66 -2.15
N LYS A 89 -27.02 21.12 -0.91
CA LYS A 89 -26.02 20.11 -0.54
C LYS A 89 -26.23 18.78 -1.25
N LEU A 90 -27.48 18.37 -1.46
CA LEU A 90 -27.81 17.15 -2.24
C LEU A 90 -27.45 17.34 -3.73
N LYS A 91 -27.77 18.48 -4.34
CA LYS A 91 -27.41 18.75 -5.75
C LYS A 91 -25.89 18.85 -5.96
N LYS A 92 -25.12 19.40 -5.00
CA LYS A 92 -23.64 19.41 -5.08
C LYS A 92 -23.03 18.03 -4.88
N LYS A 93 -23.65 17.15 -4.06
CA LYS A 93 -23.17 15.78 -3.83
C LYS A 93 -23.39 14.90 -5.05
N ASP A 94 -24.48 15.07 -5.79
CA ASP A 94 -24.77 14.33 -7.02
C ASP A 94 -23.95 14.81 -8.22
N SER A 95 -23.71 16.11 -8.36
CA SER A 95 -22.86 16.63 -9.44
C SER A 95 -21.39 16.23 -9.28
N SER A 96 -20.86 16.25 -8.05
CA SER A 96 -19.49 15.80 -7.79
C SER A 96 -19.31 14.29 -7.98
N LYS A 97 -20.34 13.48 -7.69
CA LYS A 97 -20.33 12.04 -7.92
C LYS A 97 -20.41 11.68 -9.42
N GLN A 98 -21.15 12.46 -10.19
CA GLN A 98 -21.22 12.29 -11.64
C GLN A 98 -19.96 12.79 -12.36
N GLU A 99 -19.38 13.92 -11.95
CA GLU A 99 -18.09 14.39 -12.45
C GLU A 99 -16.95 13.44 -12.09
N PHE A 100 -16.94 12.90 -10.87
CA PHE A 100 -15.98 11.90 -10.45
C PHE A 100 -16.08 10.61 -11.29
N ASN A 101 -17.28 10.12 -11.55
CA ASN A 101 -17.48 8.93 -12.39
C ASN A 101 -17.15 9.19 -13.88
N MET A 102 -17.31 10.43 -14.37
CA MET A 102 -16.88 10.80 -15.73
C MET A 102 -15.35 10.89 -15.83
N LEU A 103 -14.69 11.54 -14.89
CA LEU A 103 -13.22 11.60 -14.80
C LEU A 103 -12.62 10.20 -14.66
N LYS A 104 -13.21 9.35 -13.82
CA LYS A 104 -12.82 7.94 -13.67
C LYS A 104 -12.94 7.18 -15.01
N LYS A 105 -14.01 7.38 -15.75
CA LYS A 105 -14.26 6.75 -17.06
C LYS A 105 -13.31 7.26 -18.16
N GLU A 106 -12.90 8.52 -18.12
CA GLU A 106 -11.93 9.10 -19.05
C GLU A 106 -10.50 8.63 -18.78
N MET A 107 -10.08 8.57 -17.50
CA MET A 107 -8.77 8.04 -17.11
C MET A 107 -8.58 6.59 -17.58
N TYR A 108 -9.64 5.75 -17.54
CA TYR A 108 -9.55 4.35 -17.99
C TYR A 108 -9.68 4.15 -19.49
N LYS A 109 -10.27 5.11 -20.24
CA LYS A 109 -10.24 5.07 -21.72
C LYS A 109 -8.81 5.21 -22.27
N HIS A 110 -7.93 5.93 -21.58
CA HIS A 110 -6.52 6.02 -21.95
C HIS A 110 -5.75 4.72 -21.69
N LYS A 111 -6.08 3.95 -20.64
CA LYS A 111 -5.43 2.64 -20.35
C LYS A 111 -5.67 1.63 -21.49
N ASN A 112 -6.88 1.56 -22.04
CA ASN A 112 -7.18 0.67 -23.16
C ASN A 112 -6.54 1.13 -24.49
N LYS A 113 -6.21 2.42 -24.64
CA LYS A 113 -5.48 2.94 -25.80
C LYS A 113 -3.97 2.68 -25.76
N LEU A 114 -3.39 2.62 -24.55
CA LEU A 114 -1.97 2.27 -24.35
C LEU A 114 -1.70 0.76 -24.49
N MET A 115 -2.71 -0.09 -24.23
CA MET A 115 -2.62 -1.54 -24.49
C MET A 115 -2.77 -1.92 -25.98
N SER A 116 -3.18 -1.00 -26.86
CA SER A 116 -3.24 -1.19 -28.30
C SER A 116 -2.01 -0.63 -29.02
N ASN A 117 -0.80 -0.82 -28.48
CA ASN A 117 0.41 -0.72 -29.29
C ASN A 117 0.34 -1.83 -30.35
N LYS A 118 0.46 -1.42 -31.63
CA LYS A 118 0.53 -2.30 -32.78
C LYS A 118 1.43 -3.48 -32.44
N ALA A 119 0.82 -4.63 -32.16
CA ALA A 119 1.55 -5.89 -32.11
C ALA A 119 2.19 -6.05 -33.49
N ASP A 120 3.50 -6.16 -33.55
CA ASP A 120 4.18 -6.67 -34.75
C ASP A 120 3.50 -7.99 -35.09
N GLU A 121 2.97 -8.13 -36.30
CA GLU A 121 2.18 -9.29 -36.77
C GLU A 121 2.90 -10.64 -36.59
N ASN A 122 4.18 -10.60 -36.25
CA ASN A 122 5.07 -11.76 -36.12
C ASN A 122 5.36 -12.18 -34.66
N ILE A 123 4.84 -11.46 -33.64
CA ILE A 123 5.09 -11.79 -32.23
C ILE A 123 3.84 -12.44 -31.65
N VAL A 124 3.98 -13.66 -31.14
CA VAL A 124 2.93 -14.38 -30.39
C VAL A 124 3.29 -14.37 -28.92
N VAL A 125 2.34 -13.92 -28.07
CA VAL A 125 2.53 -13.90 -26.61
C VAL A 125 2.12 -15.24 -26.02
N TYR A 126 3.07 -15.93 -25.40
CA TYR A 126 2.84 -17.18 -24.68
C TYR A 126 2.44 -16.89 -23.23
N LYS A 127 1.29 -17.41 -22.80
CA LYS A 127 0.81 -17.33 -21.41
C LYS A 127 1.20 -18.60 -20.65
N ASN A 128 1.55 -18.48 -19.38
CA ASN A 128 1.79 -19.65 -18.54
C ASN A 128 0.54 -20.55 -18.51
N ASP A 129 0.75 -21.88 -18.64
CA ASP A 129 -0.31 -22.89 -18.73
C ASP A 129 -1.28 -22.74 -19.93
N MET A 130 -0.81 -22.11 -21.03
CA MET A 130 -1.59 -21.94 -22.24
C MET A 130 -1.97 -23.31 -22.84
N SER A 131 -3.25 -23.52 -23.12
CA SER A 131 -3.70 -24.77 -23.75
C SER A 131 -3.27 -24.83 -25.24
N VAL A 132 -3.16 -26.04 -25.77
CA VAL A 132 -2.89 -26.26 -27.22
C VAL A 132 -3.91 -25.53 -28.09
N SER A 133 -5.17 -25.44 -27.66
CA SER A 133 -6.23 -24.73 -28.36
C SER A 133 -5.98 -23.22 -28.39
N ASP A 134 -5.61 -22.62 -27.24
CA ASP A 134 -5.33 -21.19 -27.13
C ASP A 134 -4.09 -20.81 -27.94
N PHE A 135 -3.08 -21.68 -27.92
CA PHE A 135 -1.86 -21.52 -28.69
C PHE A 135 -2.14 -21.58 -30.21
N ALA A 136 -2.99 -22.51 -30.65
CA ALA A 136 -3.42 -22.60 -32.03
C ALA A 136 -4.16 -21.34 -32.50
N ASN A 137 -5.06 -20.80 -31.66
CA ASN A 137 -5.76 -19.55 -31.91
C ASN A 137 -4.81 -18.35 -31.99
N ALA A 138 -3.80 -18.29 -31.12
CA ALA A 138 -2.78 -17.22 -31.12
C ALA A 138 -1.89 -17.27 -32.37
N LEU A 139 -1.64 -18.46 -32.91
CA LEU A 139 -0.92 -18.65 -34.17
C LEU A 139 -1.82 -18.44 -35.41
N ASN A 140 -3.15 -18.34 -35.27
CA ASN A 140 -4.14 -18.37 -36.34
C ASN A 140 -4.09 -19.67 -37.18
N VAL A 141 -3.86 -20.81 -36.53
CA VAL A 141 -3.75 -22.13 -37.14
C VAL A 141 -4.76 -23.09 -36.52
N SER A 142 -5.15 -24.13 -37.26
CA SER A 142 -6.06 -25.16 -36.74
C SER A 142 -5.39 -25.96 -35.61
N GLY A 143 -6.15 -26.19 -34.49
CA GLY A 143 -5.64 -26.99 -33.37
C GLY A 143 -5.23 -28.40 -33.75
N THR A 144 -5.85 -28.98 -34.79
CA THR A 144 -5.49 -30.31 -35.33
C THR A 144 -4.11 -30.32 -36.00
N GLU A 145 -3.71 -29.22 -36.65
CA GLU A 145 -2.38 -29.07 -37.24
C GLU A 145 -1.30 -28.96 -36.15
N ILE A 146 -1.57 -28.22 -35.09
CA ILE A 146 -0.65 -28.13 -33.95
C ILE A 146 -0.44 -29.48 -33.28
N ILE A 147 -1.54 -30.26 -33.07
CA ILE A 147 -1.43 -31.61 -32.51
C ILE A 147 -0.61 -32.52 -33.43
N LYS A 148 -0.78 -32.43 -34.75
CA LYS A 148 -0.01 -33.23 -35.70
C LYS A 148 1.47 -32.90 -35.59
N LYS A 149 1.86 -31.63 -35.53
CA LYS A 149 3.25 -31.20 -35.33
C LYS A 149 3.83 -31.61 -33.98
N LEU A 150 3.02 -31.55 -32.92
CA LEU A 150 3.41 -32.06 -31.60
C LEU A 150 3.69 -33.57 -31.65
N MET A 151 2.86 -34.34 -32.36
CA MET A 151 3.08 -35.78 -32.58
C MET A 151 4.35 -36.06 -33.38
N GLU A 152 4.65 -35.26 -34.42
CA GLU A 152 5.90 -35.35 -35.17
C GLU A 152 7.14 -35.10 -34.30
N ASN A 153 7.02 -34.25 -33.27
CA ASN A 153 8.04 -33.99 -32.27
C ASN A 153 8.01 -34.98 -31.07
N GLY A 154 7.18 -36.03 -31.16
CA GLY A 154 7.12 -37.10 -30.14
C GLY A 154 6.24 -36.78 -28.92
N LEU A 155 5.44 -35.72 -28.97
CA LEU A 155 4.57 -35.29 -27.87
C LEU A 155 3.11 -35.58 -28.20
N MET A 156 2.43 -36.31 -27.33
CA MET A 156 0.99 -36.57 -27.43
C MET A 156 0.22 -35.68 -26.46
N LEU A 157 -0.21 -34.49 -26.93
CA LEU A 157 -1.05 -33.57 -26.16
C LEU A 157 -2.44 -33.46 -26.79
N SER A 158 -3.47 -33.32 -25.96
CA SER A 158 -4.83 -33.03 -26.38
C SER A 158 -5.06 -31.51 -26.47
N LEU A 159 -6.14 -31.06 -27.14
CA LEU A 159 -6.46 -29.63 -27.32
C LEU A 159 -6.55 -28.84 -26.02
N ASN A 160 -6.99 -29.48 -24.95
CA ASN A 160 -7.21 -28.84 -23.64
C ASN A 160 -6.03 -28.98 -22.69
N GLN A 161 -4.94 -29.64 -23.09
CA GLN A 161 -3.75 -29.77 -22.27
C GLN A 161 -2.82 -28.57 -22.45
N PRO A 162 -2.11 -28.17 -21.39
CA PRO A 162 -1.12 -27.11 -21.47
C PRO A 162 0.07 -27.56 -22.32
N ILE A 163 0.61 -26.63 -23.12
CA ILE A 163 1.84 -26.82 -23.90
C ILE A 163 2.98 -26.09 -23.19
N ASP A 164 4.15 -26.75 -23.06
CA ASP A 164 5.34 -26.13 -22.49
C ASP A 164 5.93 -25.06 -23.43
N PHE A 165 6.57 -24.05 -22.84
CA PHE A 165 7.14 -22.93 -23.58
C PHE A 165 8.16 -23.39 -24.65
N GLU A 166 9.05 -24.34 -24.32
CA GLU A 166 10.08 -24.85 -25.25
C GLU A 166 9.45 -25.51 -26.49
N ASN A 167 8.41 -26.32 -26.27
CA ASN A 167 7.69 -26.99 -27.36
C ASN A 167 6.85 -25.99 -28.18
N ALA A 168 6.26 -24.98 -27.53
CA ALA A 168 5.53 -23.93 -28.19
C ALA A 168 6.47 -23.05 -29.06
N GLU A 169 7.69 -22.77 -28.58
CA GLU A 169 8.70 -21.98 -29.31
C GLU A 169 9.14 -22.68 -30.59
N ILE A 170 9.42 -23.99 -30.51
CA ILE A 170 9.80 -24.80 -31.70
C ILE A 170 8.70 -24.74 -32.76
N ILE A 171 7.43 -24.90 -32.35
CA ILE A 171 6.30 -24.85 -33.27
C ILE A 171 6.09 -23.44 -33.84
N ALA A 172 6.22 -22.40 -33.01
CA ALA A 172 6.09 -21.01 -33.48
C ALA A 172 7.12 -20.64 -34.52
N LEU A 173 8.37 -21.13 -34.36
CA LEU A 173 9.45 -20.96 -35.38
C LEU A 173 9.10 -21.60 -36.70
N ASP A 174 8.44 -22.76 -36.73
CA ASP A 174 7.96 -23.42 -37.95
C ASP A 174 6.95 -22.56 -38.72
N TYR A 175 6.20 -21.73 -38.02
CA TYR A 175 5.24 -20.77 -38.60
C TYR A 175 5.85 -19.37 -38.82
N HIS A 176 7.18 -19.22 -38.71
CA HIS A 176 7.89 -17.95 -38.83
C HIS A 176 7.41 -16.87 -37.87
N LYS A 177 6.94 -17.28 -36.67
CA LYS A 177 6.54 -16.39 -35.61
C LYS A 177 7.50 -16.49 -34.42
N THR A 178 7.76 -15.35 -33.78
CA THR A 178 8.59 -15.31 -32.59
C THR A 178 7.70 -15.41 -31.36
N LEU A 179 7.96 -16.39 -30.49
CA LEU A 179 7.24 -16.54 -29.23
C LEU A 179 7.89 -15.64 -28.19
N LYS A 180 7.10 -14.75 -27.61
CA LYS A 180 7.52 -13.97 -26.45
C LYS A 180 6.73 -14.46 -25.23
N LYS A 181 7.44 -14.91 -24.21
CA LYS A 181 6.78 -15.25 -22.95
C LYS A 181 6.11 -13.99 -22.44
N GLU A 182 4.80 -14.08 -22.14
CA GLU A 182 4.14 -13.01 -21.41
C GLU A 182 4.93 -12.84 -20.11
N GLU A 183 5.63 -11.74 -19.97
CA GLU A 183 6.07 -11.28 -18.67
C GLU A 183 4.78 -10.98 -17.90
N THR A 184 4.12 -12.02 -17.40
CA THR A 184 3.12 -11.84 -16.36
C THR A 184 3.89 -11.23 -15.21
N GLN A 185 3.88 -9.90 -15.16
CA GLN A 185 4.23 -9.20 -13.95
C GLN A 185 3.38 -9.87 -12.90
N ASP A 186 4.04 -10.60 -11.99
CA ASP A 186 3.32 -11.33 -10.96
C ASP A 186 2.67 -10.29 -10.06
N VAL A 187 1.45 -9.86 -10.42
CA VAL A 187 0.72 -8.76 -9.76
C VAL A 187 0.64 -9.00 -8.25
N ALA A 188 0.84 -10.26 -7.81
CA ALA A 188 1.00 -10.58 -6.42
C ALA A 188 2.31 -10.05 -5.81
N ASN A 189 3.33 -9.81 -6.62
CA ASN A 189 4.64 -9.30 -6.17
C ASN A 189 4.85 -7.83 -6.58
N PHE A 190 3.86 -6.99 -6.31
CA PHE A 190 3.91 -5.55 -6.63
C PHE A 190 5.07 -4.80 -5.95
N GLU A 191 5.75 -5.42 -5.00
CA GLU A 191 6.94 -4.86 -4.35
C GLU A 191 8.14 -4.74 -5.29
N SER A 192 8.20 -5.60 -6.30
CA SER A 192 9.25 -5.61 -7.32
C SER A 192 8.89 -4.82 -8.57
N PHE A 193 7.69 -4.21 -8.63
CA PHE A 193 7.33 -3.40 -9.78
C PHE A 193 8.03 -2.04 -9.76
N GLU A 194 8.93 -1.84 -10.69
CA GLU A 194 9.28 -0.50 -11.10
C GLU A 194 8.11 0.06 -11.93
N VAL A 195 7.37 0.95 -11.31
CA VAL A 195 6.26 1.62 -11.97
C VAL A 195 6.83 2.69 -12.89
N VAL A 196 6.79 2.42 -14.18
CA VAL A 196 7.16 3.41 -15.19
C VAL A 196 5.95 4.30 -15.48
N ASP A 197 5.96 5.50 -14.91
CA ASP A 197 4.97 6.54 -15.20
C ASP A 197 5.39 7.35 -16.44
N ASN A 198 4.42 7.91 -17.16
CA ASN A 198 4.74 8.83 -18.25
C ASN A 198 5.38 10.10 -17.71
N PRO A 199 6.46 10.62 -18.32
CA PRO A 199 7.12 11.84 -17.85
C PRO A 199 6.21 13.07 -17.77
N GLU A 200 5.15 13.12 -18.58
CA GLU A 200 4.17 14.21 -18.62
C GLU A 200 3.24 14.23 -17.41
N ASP A 201 3.05 13.08 -16.74
CA ASP A 201 2.18 12.93 -15.58
C ASP A 201 2.93 13.15 -14.25
N LEU A 202 4.24 13.32 -14.30
CA LEU A 202 5.09 13.47 -13.13
C LEU A 202 5.08 14.91 -12.62
N VAL A 203 4.69 15.07 -11.36
CA VAL A 203 4.64 16.36 -10.64
C VAL A 203 5.64 16.35 -9.49
N LYS A 204 6.25 17.50 -9.17
CA LYS A 204 7.10 17.66 -7.98
C LYS A 204 6.32 17.25 -6.74
N ARG A 205 6.92 16.39 -5.89
CA ARG A 205 6.35 15.98 -4.61
C ARG A 205 7.17 16.48 -3.43
N PRO A 206 6.57 16.63 -2.25
CA PRO A 206 7.30 16.94 -1.04
C PRO A 206 8.39 15.91 -0.74
N PRO A 207 9.57 16.32 -0.25
CA PRO A 207 10.57 15.38 0.24
C PRO A 207 10.10 14.69 1.52
N ILE A 208 10.45 13.43 1.63
CA ILE A 208 10.26 12.62 2.84
C ILE A 208 11.61 12.56 3.56
N VAL A 209 11.65 13.02 4.80
CA VAL A 209 12.89 13.20 5.57
C VAL A 209 12.82 12.41 6.87
N THR A 210 13.74 11.49 7.10
CA THR A 210 13.85 10.80 8.40
C THR A 210 14.91 11.42 9.26
N ILE A 211 14.59 11.62 10.53
CA ILE A 211 15.52 12.13 11.53
C ILE A 211 16.02 10.99 12.39
N MET A 212 17.35 10.84 12.45
CA MET A 212 18.05 9.79 13.19
C MET A 212 19.14 10.36 14.09
N GLY A 213 19.60 9.58 15.03
CA GLY A 213 20.68 9.95 15.94
C GLY A 213 20.51 9.37 17.33
N HIS A 214 21.44 9.65 18.21
CA HIS A 214 21.43 9.14 19.58
C HIS A 214 20.24 9.67 20.41
N VAL A 215 19.92 8.99 21.48
CA VAL A 215 19.00 9.49 22.52
C VAL A 215 19.58 10.80 23.09
N ASP A 216 18.72 11.74 23.48
CA ASP A 216 19.08 13.04 24.06
C ASP A 216 19.91 13.99 23.16
N HIS A 217 20.15 13.67 21.89
CA HIS A 217 20.74 14.59 20.92
C HIS A 217 19.80 15.68 20.42
N GLY A 218 18.51 15.63 20.83
CA GLY A 218 17.52 16.67 20.56
C GLY A 218 16.70 16.46 19.29
N LYS A 219 16.51 15.20 18.82
CA LYS A 219 15.63 14.86 17.68
C LYS A 219 14.22 15.40 17.89
N THR A 220 13.57 14.95 18.95
CA THR A 220 12.18 15.33 19.26
C THR A 220 12.05 16.83 19.54
N THR A 221 13.04 17.46 20.18
CA THR A 221 13.07 18.91 20.40
C THR A 221 13.13 19.68 19.08
N LEU A 222 13.95 19.23 18.11
CA LEU A 222 14.01 19.83 16.78
C LEU A 222 12.67 19.70 16.07
N LEU A 223 12.04 18.52 16.14
CA LEU A 223 10.75 18.27 15.52
C LEU A 223 9.63 19.10 16.16
N ASP A 224 9.62 19.23 17.47
CA ASP A 224 8.69 20.10 18.19
C ASP A 224 8.83 21.56 17.79
N TYR A 225 10.06 22.03 17.62
CA TYR A 225 10.31 23.38 17.12
C TYR A 225 9.75 23.59 15.71
N ILE A 226 10.03 22.65 14.79
CA ILE A 226 9.55 22.72 13.39
C ILE A 226 8.01 22.65 13.32
N ARG A 227 7.37 21.84 14.17
CA ARG A 227 5.90 21.68 14.23
C ARG A 227 5.22 22.80 15.03
N ASN A 228 5.95 23.58 15.77
CA ASN A 228 5.41 24.52 16.76
C ASN A 228 4.53 23.83 17.80
N THR A 229 4.98 22.69 18.30
CA THR A 229 4.26 21.80 19.25
C THR A 229 5.15 21.45 20.46
N HIS A 230 4.55 20.79 21.46
CA HIS A 230 5.24 20.31 22.67
C HIS A 230 4.91 18.82 22.85
N VAL A 231 5.35 17.98 21.92
CA VAL A 231 5.10 16.52 21.99
C VAL A 231 5.98 15.86 23.03
N VAL A 232 7.22 16.34 23.21
CA VAL A 232 8.16 15.86 24.25
C VAL A 232 7.51 15.82 25.63
N ASP A 233 6.72 16.83 25.99
CA ASP A 233 6.06 16.93 27.29
C ASP A 233 4.95 15.90 27.51
N LYS A 234 4.46 15.28 26.43
CA LYS A 234 3.33 14.33 26.46
C LYS A 234 3.77 12.88 26.33
N GLU A 235 4.96 12.61 25.83
CA GLU A 235 5.48 11.26 25.69
C GLU A 235 6.00 10.72 27.04
N PHE A 236 5.73 9.45 27.30
CA PHE A 236 6.16 8.81 28.53
C PHE A 236 7.68 8.70 28.58
N GLY A 237 8.32 9.36 29.55
CA GLY A 237 9.78 9.42 29.67
C GLY A 237 10.46 10.49 28.82
N GLY A 238 9.72 11.32 28.07
CA GLY A 238 10.26 12.39 27.22
C GLY A 238 11.09 11.89 26.01
N ILE A 239 10.85 10.64 25.59
CA ILE A 239 11.55 10.01 24.45
C ILE A 239 10.56 9.49 23.43
N THR A 240 10.86 9.60 22.15
CA THR A 240 10.07 9.02 21.07
C THR A 240 10.14 7.51 21.11
N GLN A 241 8.99 6.86 21.19
CA GLN A 241 8.85 5.39 21.27
C GLN A 241 8.16 4.80 20.03
N HIS A 242 7.43 5.60 19.28
CA HIS A 242 6.70 5.23 18.07
C HIS A 242 7.28 5.93 16.86
N ILE A 243 7.09 5.34 15.68
CA ILE A 243 7.41 6.06 14.43
C ILE A 243 6.29 7.05 14.15
N GLY A 244 6.56 8.33 14.32
CA GLY A 244 5.66 9.43 13.94
C GLY A 244 5.95 9.91 12.53
N ALA A 245 4.91 10.22 11.76
CA ALA A 245 5.08 10.94 10.50
C ALA A 245 4.15 12.14 10.46
N TYR A 246 4.66 13.27 9.99
CA TYR A 246 3.89 14.49 9.89
C TYR A 246 4.40 15.39 8.77
N GLN A 247 3.56 16.30 8.33
CA GLN A 247 3.86 17.23 7.26
C GLN A 247 3.88 18.68 7.77
N THR A 248 4.93 19.41 7.41
CA THR A 248 5.05 20.83 7.73
C THR A 248 5.23 21.66 6.46
N LYS A 249 4.87 22.96 6.54
CA LYS A 249 5.02 23.90 5.45
C LYS A 249 6.15 24.88 5.76
N TYR A 250 7.10 24.99 4.84
CA TYR A 250 8.17 25.97 4.91
C TYR A 250 8.29 26.72 3.57
N LYS A 251 8.22 28.05 3.58
CA LYS A 251 8.25 28.93 2.38
C LYS A 251 7.36 28.46 1.23
N ASP A 252 6.11 28.08 1.54
CA ASP A 252 5.10 27.54 0.61
C ASP A 252 5.36 26.13 0.07
N GLU A 253 6.47 25.49 0.37
CA GLU A 253 6.74 24.09 0.09
C GLU A 253 6.43 23.18 1.30
N LEU A 254 5.98 21.96 1.02
CA LEU A 254 5.71 20.95 2.05
C LEU A 254 6.92 20.05 2.23
N ILE A 255 7.19 19.68 3.48
CA ILE A 255 8.22 18.70 3.85
C ILE A 255 7.56 17.67 4.77
N THR A 256 7.76 16.40 4.51
CA THR A 256 7.25 15.31 5.34
C THR A 256 8.36 14.76 6.19
N PHE A 257 8.20 14.80 7.50
CA PHE A 257 9.17 14.26 8.47
C PHE A 257 8.71 12.93 9.03
N ILE A 258 9.67 12.02 9.21
CA ILE A 258 9.50 10.76 9.94
C ILE A 258 10.39 10.81 11.16
N ASP A 259 9.80 10.72 12.35
CA ASP A 259 10.50 10.62 13.62
C ASP A 259 10.76 9.15 13.96
N THR A 260 12.01 8.83 14.32
CA THR A 260 12.40 7.47 14.68
C THR A 260 12.97 7.40 16.10
N PRO A 261 12.61 6.34 16.87
CA PRO A 261 13.17 6.15 18.20
C PRO A 261 14.69 6.04 18.18
N GLY A 262 15.38 6.76 19.09
CA GLY A 262 16.83 6.74 19.20
C GLY A 262 17.42 5.53 19.92
N HIS A 263 16.61 4.76 20.65
CA HIS A 263 17.10 3.67 21.50
C HIS A 263 17.58 2.45 20.70
N ALA A 264 18.64 1.77 21.18
CA ALA A 264 19.25 0.63 20.49
C ALA A 264 18.29 -0.54 20.22
N ALA A 265 17.24 -0.70 21.03
CA ALA A 265 16.23 -1.74 20.82
C ALA A 265 15.45 -1.58 19.49
N PHE A 266 15.44 -0.37 18.91
CA PHE A 266 14.60 -0.03 17.74
C PHE A 266 15.40 0.09 16.43
N THR A 267 16.46 -0.71 16.27
CA THR A 267 17.30 -0.75 15.06
C THR A 267 16.48 -0.95 13.78
N GLU A 268 15.51 -1.87 13.79
CA GLU A 268 14.67 -2.15 12.63
C GLU A 268 13.75 -0.98 12.26
N MET A 269 13.28 -0.21 13.24
CA MET A 269 12.50 1.00 12.99
C MET A 269 13.34 2.07 12.29
N ARG A 270 14.62 2.21 12.63
CA ARG A 270 15.55 3.13 11.94
C ARG A 270 15.85 2.67 10.52
N ALA A 271 16.16 1.38 10.32
CA ALA A 271 16.35 0.80 8.99
C ALA A 271 15.14 1.03 8.08
N ARG A 272 13.94 0.81 8.63
CA ARG A 272 12.66 1.04 7.95
C ARG A 272 12.47 2.53 7.62
N GLY A 273 12.73 3.42 8.57
CA GLY A 273 12.73 4.86 8.33
C GLY A 273 13.62 5.23 7.14
N ALA A 274 14.87 4.76 7.08
CA ALA A 274 15.78 5.01 5.97
C ALA A 274 15.25 4.47 4.62
N SER A 275 14.62 3.30 4.60
CA SER A 275 14.19 2.65 3.34
C SER A 275 13.00 3.33 2.65
N VAL A 276 12.24 4.17 3.37
CA VAL A 276 11.04 4.84 2.83
C VAL A 276 11.23 6.33 2.59
N THR A 277 12.43 6.87 2.87
CA THR A 277 12.73 8.31 2.80
C THR A 277 13.61 8.69 1.62
N ASP A 278 13.59 9.98 1.30
CA ASP A 278 14.43 10.59 0.28
C ASP A 278 15.71 11.20 0.84
N ILE A 279 15.67 11.64 2.11
CA ILE A 279 16.80 12.31 2.80
C ILE A 279 16.83 11.84 4.24
N VAL A 280 18.02 11.62 4.78
CA VAL A 280 18.22 11.31 6.21
C VAL A 280 18.96 12.46 6.89
N ILE A 281 18.43 12.93 8.01
CA ILE A 281 19.10 13.89 8.89
C ILE A 281 19.69 13.14 10.07
N ILE A 282 20.99 13.22 10.24
CA ILE A 282 21.70 12.67 11.40
C ILE A 282 21.97 13.78 12.39
N ILE A 283 21.33 13.73 13.56
CA ILE A 283 21.54 14.72 14.62
C ILE A 283 22.64 14.24 15.55
N VAL A 284 23.62 15.12 15.75
CA VAL A 284 24.74 14.93 16.69
C VAL A 284 24.80 16.12 17.63
N ALA A 285 24.80 15.86 18.93
CA ALA A 285 24.95 16.94 19.92
C ALA A 285 26.41 17.40 20.03
N ALA A 286 26.65 18.72 19.94
CA ALA A 286 27.98 19.32 19.97
C ALA A 286 28.69 19.13 21.32
N ASP A 287 27.94 18.93 22.40
CA ASP A 287 28.44 18.67 23.74
C ASP A 287 28.84 17.20 23.98
N ASP A 288 28.27 16.26 23.25
CA ASP A 288 28.40 14.82 23.50
C ASP A 288 29.18 14.06 22.41
N GLY A 289 29.20 14.54 21.17
CA GLY A 289 29.90 13.93 20.04
C GLY A 289 29.22 12.70 19.45
N VAL A 290 29.98 11.88 18.69
CA VAL A 290 29.48 10.70 17.99
C VAL A 290 29.32 9.52 18.94
N LYS A 291 28.13 8.91 18.91
CA LYS A 291 27.73 7.74 19.72
C LYS A 291 27.56 6.49 18.86
N PRO A 292 27.53 5.28 19.46
CA PRO A 292 27.30 4.04 18.69
C PRO A 292 26.03 4.07 17.84
N GLN A 293 24.95 4.66 18.35
CA GLN A 293 23.69 4.79 17.61
C GLN A 293 23.79 5.80 16.46
N THR A 294 24.71 6.78 16.54
CA THR A 294 25.01 7.68 15.41
C THR A 294 25.67 6.90 14.27
N LYS A 295 26.63 6.02 14.60
CA LYS A 295 27.28 5.13 13.60
C LYS A 295 26.23 4.22 12.92
N GLU A 296 25.39 3.59 13.72
CA GLU A 296 24.29 2.75 13.22
C GLU A 296 23.36 3.54 12.30
N ALA A 297 23.02 4.79 12.63
CA ALA A 297 22.19 5.64 11.79
C ALA A 297 22.84 5.96 10.44
N VAL A 298 24.17 6.21 10.44
CA VAL A 298 24.98 6.37 9.22
C VAL A 298 24.94 5.11 8.38
N ASP A 299 25.17 3.93 8.98
CA ASP A 299 25.17 2.65 8.27
C ASP A 299 23.81 2.37 7.61
N HIS A 300 22.69 2.69 8.29
CA HIS A 300 21.35 2.55 7.71
C HIS A 300 21.13 3.50 6.53
N ALA A 301 21.55 4.76 6.63
CA ALA A 301 21.40 5.73 5.55
C ALA A 301 22.24 5.35 4.33
N LEU A 302 23.48 4.91 4.53
CA LEU A 302 24.37 4.43 3.46
C LEU A 302 23.81 3.16 2.80
N SER A 303 23.30 2.22 3.60
CA SER A 303 22.69 0.97 3.08
C SER A 303 21.44 1.24 2.27
N ALA A 304 20.68 2.29 2.59
CA ALA A 304 19.50 2.73 1.85
C ALA A 304 19.87 3.59 0.62
N ASN A 305 21.16 3.98 0.48
CA ASN A 305 21.66 4.85 -0.59
C ASN A 305 20.91 6.18 -0.71
N VAL A 306 20.61 6.80 0.44
CA VAL A 306 19.92 8.09 0.53
C VAL A 306 20.87 9.21 0.94
N PRO A 307 20.68 10.46 0.44
CA PRO A 307 21.43 11.63 0.86
C PRO A 307 21.38 11.85 2.38
N ILE A 308 22.52 12.21 2.95
CA ILE A 308 22.68 12.47 4.39
C ILE A 308 22.91 13.96 4.61
N ILE A 309 22.24 14.52 5.62
CA ILE A 309 22.53 15.84 6.19
C ILE A 309 22.95 15.62 7.65
N VAL A 310 24.03 16.22 8.09
CA VAL A 310 24.42 16.18 9.49
C VAL A 310 24.02 17.48 10.17
N ALA A 311 23.15 17.37 11.18
CA ALA A 311 22.74 18.49 12.01
C ALA A 311 23.50 18.46 13.35
N VAL A 312 24.44 19.38 13.52
CA VAL A 312 25.20 19.54 14.76
C VAL A 312 24.37 20.40 15.71
N ASN A 313 23.74 19.75 16.68
CA ASN A 313 22.79 20.39 17.60
C ASN A 313 23.42 20.82 18.92
N LYS A 314 22.68 21.64 19.67
CA LYS A 314 23.07 22.18 20.99
C LYS A 314 24.29 23.11 20.94
N ILE A 315 24.42 23.90 19.85
CA ILE A 315 25.51 24.88 19.73
C ILE A 315 25.39 26.02 20.73
N ASP A 316 24.25 26.20 21.36
CA ASP A 316 23.96 27.16 22.42
C ASP A 316 24.68 26.84 23.74
N LYS A 317 25.13 25.60 23.92
CA LYS A 317 25.81 25.20 25.16
C LYS A 317 27.28 25.65 25.20
N PRO A 318 27.79 26.06 26.39
CA PRO A 318 29.17 26.49 26.52
C PRO A 318 30.19 25.35 26.29
N GLU A 319 29.76 24.10 26.42
CA GLU A 319 30.57 22.89 26.22
C GLU A 319 30.58 22.41 24.77
N ALA A 320 29.84 23.10 23.87
CA ALA A 320 29.74 22.73 22.48
C ALA A 320 31.09 22.78 21.76
N ASN A 321 31.44 21.67 21.10
CA ASN A 321 32.67 21.55 20.32
C ASN A 321 32.38 20.99 18.94
N ILE A 322 32.15 21.88 17.97
CA ILE A 322 31.78 21.52 16.59
C ILE A 322 32.94 20.80 15.89
N ASP A 323 34.20 21.28 16.05
CA ASP A 323 35.36 20.69 15.40
C ASP A 323 35.59 19.23 15.81
N ARG A 324 35.29 18.91 17.07
CA ARG A 324 35.31 17.53 17.55
C ARG A 324 34.28 16.66 16.80
N VAL A 325 33.03 17.14 16.64
CA VAL A 325 31.98 16.40 15.93
C VAL A 325 32.36 16.19 14.46
N LEU A 326 32.92 17.23 13.80
CA LEU A 326 33.38 17.11 12.41
C LEU A 326 34.45 16.03 12.26
N THR A 327 35.43 16.00 13.20
CA THR A 327 36.51 15.01 13.20
C THR A 327 35.96 13.59 13.44
N GLU A 328 35.13 13.41 14.47
CA GLU A 328 34.54 12.11 14.81
C GLU A 328 33.61 11.56 13.68
N MET A 329 32.90 12.45 12.95
CA MET A 329 32.10 12.08 11.80
C MET A 329 32.95 11.67 10.59
N ALA A 330 34.04 12.39 10.34
CA ALA A 330 35.01 12.04 9.30
C ALA A 330 35.66 10.66 9.55
N GLU A 331 35.95 10.31 10.82
CA GLU A 331 36.48 8.99 11.20
C GLU A 331 35.54 7.83 10.85
N ILE A 332 34.22 8.07 10.82
CA ILE A 332 33.22 7.07 10.41
C ILE A 332 32.85 7.16 8.92
N GLY A 333 33.60 7.94 8.13
CA GLY A 333 33.46 8.01 6.69
C GLY A 333 32.50 9.10 6.18
N ILE A 334 32.01 9.98 7.06
CA ILE A 334 31.13 11.10 6.69
C ILE A 334 31.95 12.39 6.73
N THR A 335 32.47 12.80 5.56
CA THR A 335 33.32 13.98 5.43
C THR A 335 32.48 15.23 5.12
N PRO A 336 32.63 16.34 5.83
CA PRO A 336 31.93 17.57 5.58
C PRO A 336 32.35 18.24 4.27
N GLU A 337 31.41 18.94 3.61
CA GLU A 337 31.70 19.74 2.40
C GLU A 337 32.85 20.73 2.59
N SER A 338 32.97 21.34 3.77
CA SER A 338 34.07 22.25 4.11
C SER A 338 35.45 21.60 4.04
N TRP A 339 35.56 20.28 4.16
CA TRP A 339 36.79 19.50 4.05
C TRP A 339 36.91 18.76 2.69
N GLY A 340 36.05 19.10 1.73
CA GLY A 340 36.04 18.50 0.40
C GLY A 340 35.24 17.21 0.27
N GLY A 341 34.36 16.92 1.23
CA GLY A 341 33.38 15.83 1.15
C GLY A 341 32.08 16.28 0.47
N ASP A 342 31.09 15.40 0.47
CA ASP A 342 29.79 15.59 -0.22
C ASP A 342 28.61 15.77 0.75
N VAL A 343 28.87 15.79 2.07
CA VAL A 343 27.81 15.83 3.08
C VAL A 343 27.70 17.22 3.70
N PRO A 344 26.54 17.88 3.65
CA PRO A 344 26.32 19.16 4.31
C PRO A 344 26.23 18.98 5.83
N PHE A 345 26.99 19.83 6.56
CA PHE A 345 26.95 19.93 8.01
C PHE A 345 26.33 21.26 8.40
N ILE A 346 25.27 21.22 9.19
CA ILE A 346 24.54 22.42 9.60
C ILE A 346 24.54 22.51 11.12
N ASN A 347 25.02 23.63 11.60
CA ASN A 347 25.06 23.92 13.03
C ASN A 347 23.69 24.48 13.45
N ILE A 348 23.05 23.83 14.43
CA ILE A 348 21.71 24.19 14.88
C ILE A 348 21.60 24.25 16.40
N SER A 349 20.65 25.01 16.88
CA SER A 349 20.14 24.88 18.24
C SER A 349 18.61 24.64 18.16
N ALA A 350 18.20 23.43 18.45
CA ALA A 350 16.80 23.08 18.51
C ALA A 350 16.02 23.83 19.61
N HIS A 351 16.75 24.36 20.62
CA HIS A 351 16.18 25.12 21.72
C HIS A 351 15.92 26.59 21.34
N THR A 352 16.91 27.24 20.70
CA THR A 352 16.82 28.66 20.32
C THR A 352 16.23 28.90 18.95
N GLY A 353 16.23 27.86 18.08
CA GLY A 353 15.82 27.96 16.69
C GLY A 353 16.93 28.37 15.73
N GLU A 354 18.13 28.60 16.23
CA GLU A 354 19.27 29.01 15.40
C GLU A 354 19.63 27.91 14.39
N GLY A 355 19.85 28.28 13.13
CA GLY A 355 20.26 27.39 12.05
C GLY A 355 19.14 26.48 11.48
N ILE A 356 17.94 26.47 12.04
CA ILE A 356 16.86 25.58 11.58
C ILE A 356 16.35 26.01 10.19
N ASP A 357 16.26 27.30 9.91
CA ASP A 357 15.88 27.79 8.58
C ASP A 357 16.86 27.32 7.51
N LEU A 358 18.17 27.35 7.80
CA LEU A 358 19.20 26.85 6.89
C LEU A 358 19.07 25.35 6.68
N LEU A 359 18.73 24.58 7.73
CA LEU A 359 18.48 23.15 7.61
C LEU A 359 17.31 22.86 6.67
N LEU A 360 16.19 23.57 6.82
CA LEU A 360 15.02 23.41 5.98
C LEU A 360 15.29 23.82 4.51
N GLU A 361 16.05 24.90 4.29
CA GLU A 361 16.50 25.30 2.95
C GLU A 361 17.39 24.25 2.29
N THR A 362 18.33 23.66 3.05
CA THR A 362 19.22 22.60 2.55
C THR A 362 18.41 21.36 2.16
N ILE A 363 17.39 20.98 2.95
CA ILE A 363 16.49 19.87 2.61
C ILE A 363 15.82 20.13 1.26
N LEU A 364 15.24 21.32 1.07
CA LEU A 364 14.55 21.67 -0.18
C LEU A 364 15.52 21.73 -1.36
N THR A 365 16.74 22.22 -1.16
CA THR A 365 17.77 22.25 -2.20
C THR A 365 18.18 20.84 -2.65
N ILE A 366 18.40 19.92 -1.71
CA ILE A 366 18.71 18.52 -2.04
C ILE A 366 17.52 17.84 -2.73
N ALA A 367 16.31 18.13 -2.29
CA ALA A 367 15.09 17.61 -2.94
C ALA A 367 14.93 18.10 -4.38
N GLU A 368 15.32 19.34 -4.67
CA GLU A 368 15.30 19.91 -6.01
C GLU A 368 16.39 19.30 -6.91
N VAL A 369 17.60 19.13 -6.41
CA VAL A 369 18.70 18.47 -7.12
C VAL A 369 18.37 17.04 -7.48
N ASN A 370 17.68 16.31 -6.58
CA ASN A 370 17.25 14.93 -6.80
C ASN A 370 15.97 14.82 -7.66
N GLU A 371 15.38 15.94 -8.09
CA GLU A 371 14.18 15.97 -8.93
C GLU A 371 13.05 15.05 -8.41
N LEU A 372 12.70 15.14 -7.13
CA LEU A 372 11.68 14.27 -6.52
C LEU A 372 10.31 14.47 -7.18
N LYS A 373 9.86 13.47 -7.93
CA LYS A 373 8.62 13.51 -8.71
C LYS A 373 7.74 12.30 -8.39
N ALA A 374 6.43 12.45 -8.53
CA ALA A 374 5.46 11.37 -8.43
C ALA A 374 4.26 11.65 -9.35
N ASN A 375 3.52 10.62 -9.70
CA ASN A 375 2.30 10.74 -10.50
C ASN A 375 1.05 10.73 -9.59
N PRO A 376 0.40 11.87 -9.31
CA PRO A 376 -0.78 11.90 -8.44
C PRO A 376 -2.01 11.25 -9.07
N ASN A 377 -2.03 11.05 -10.40
CA ASN A 377 -3.20 10.59 -11.15
C ASN A 377 -3.33 9.05 -11.23
N ARG A 378 -2.62 8.32 -10.40
CA ARG A 378 -2.68 6.85 -10.32
C ARG A 378 -3.18 6.38 -8.96
N TYR A 379 -3.45 5.07 -8.84
CA TYR A 379 -3.73 4.44 -7.56
C TYR A 379 -2.51 4.50 -6.64
N ALA A 380 -2.77 4.74 -5.35
CA ALA A 380 -1.72 4.93 -4.37
C ALA A 380 -0.84 3.69 -4.19
N ILE A 381 0.46 3.95 -4.04
CA ILE A 381 1.47 3.00 -3.60
C ILE A 381 2.24 3.67 -2.47
N GLY A 382 2.59 2.90 -1.46
CA GLY A 382 3.39 3.41 -0.35
C GLY A 382 3.72 2.32 0.66
N ALA A 383 4.10 2.73 1.85
CA ALA A 383 4.53 1.85 2.91
C ALA A 383 3.76 2.09 4.22
N VAL A 384 3.64 1.05 5.03
CA VAL A 384 3.11 1.11 6.38
C VAL A 384 4.21 1.61 7.31
N ILE A 385 3.99 2.72 7.97
CA ILE A 385 4.90 3.26 8.98
C ILE A 385 4.73 2.47 10.28
N GLU A 386 3.50 2.38 10.75
CA GLU A 386 3.16 1.72 12.00
C GLU A 386 1.71 1.21 11.99
N SER A 387 1.42 0.20 12.82
CA SER A 387 0.05 -0.30 12.98
C SER A 387 -0.26 -0.64 14.43
N ARG A 388 -1.54 -0.44 14.80
CA ARG A 388 -2.05 -0.75 16.13
C ARG A 388 -3.46 -1.33 16.07
N LEU A 389 -3.84 -2.03 17.13
CA LEU A 389 -5.18 -2.56 17.26
C LEU A 389 -5.95 -1.75 18.32
N ASP A 390 -6.95 -1.03 17.88
CA ASP A 390 -7.90 -0.37 18.78
C ASP A 390 -9.08 -1.30 19.09
N LYS A 391 -9.51 -1.33 20.36
CA LYS A 391 -10.58 -2.23 20.83
C LYS A 391 -11.95 -1.91 20.22
N ASN A 392 -12.19 -0.66 19.84
CA ASN A 392 -13.49 -0.17 19.36
C ASN A 392 -13.52 -0.05 17.83
N ILE A 393 -12.40 0.39 17.23
CA ILE A 393 -12.30 0.75 15.82
C ILE A 393 -11.72 -0.41 15.00
N GLY A 394 -10.98 -1.32 15.65
CA GLY A 394 -10.26 -2.41 14.99
C GLY A 394 -8.84 -2.01 14.58
N GLY A 395 -8.37 -2.52 13.46
CA GLY A 395 -7.03 -2.23 12.94
C GLY A 395 -6.91 -0.78 12.47
N ILE A 396 -5.90 -0.09 12.98
CA ILE A 396 -5.51 1.27 12.59
C ILE A 396 -4.06 1.20 12.11
N ALA A 397 -3.73 1.82 10.98
CA ALA A 397 -2.35 1.92 10.53
C ALA A 397 -2.04 3.31 9.98
N SER A 398 -0.80 3.72 10.19
CA SER A 398 -0.21 4.94 9.62
C SER A 398 0.48 4.57 8.31
N PHE A 399 0.01 5.14 7.22
CA PHE A 399 0.54 4.93 5.88
C PHE A 399 1.30 6.16 5.42
N LEU A 400 2.36 5.93 4.67
CA LEU A 400 3.05 6.96 3.90
C LEU A 400 2.83 6.68 2.42
N ILE A 401 2.19 7.61 1.74
CA ILE A 401 1.94 7.51 0.31
C ILE A 401 3.21 7.95 -0.43
N GLN A 402 3.80 7.08 -1.25
CA GLN A 402 5.00 7.40 -2.03
C GLN A 402 4.65 7.86 -3.44
N ASN A 403 3.63 7.26 -4.04
CA ASN A 403 3.16 7.60 -5.38
C ASN A 403 1.65 7.40 -5.48
N GLY A 404 0.99 8.16 -6.34
CA GLY A 404 -0.46 8.09 -6.53
C GLY A 404 -1.28 8.85 -5.49
N THR A 405 -2.59 8.72 -5.57
CA THR A 405 -3.54 9.33 -4.62
C THR A 405 -4.40 8.26 -3.99
N LEU A 406 -4.46 8.25 -2.66
CA LEU A 406 -5.28 7.35 -1.85
C LEU A 406 -6.61 8.04 -1.52
N ARG A 407 -7.73 7.32 -1.63
CA ARG A 407 -9.08 7.84 -1.36
C ARG A 407 -9.85 6.94 -0.43
N ILE A 408 -10.81 7.53 0.29
CA ILE A 408 -11.77 6.76 1.09
C ILE A 408 -12.57 5.85 0.16
N GLY A 409 -12.70 4.57 0.54
CA GLY A 409 -13.39 3.54 -0.24
C GLY A 409 -12.48 2.75 -1.19
N ASP A 410 -11.22 3.15 -1.36
CA ASP A 410 -10.30 2.39 -2.21
C ASP A 410 -10.00 1.02 -1.61
N PRO A 411 -10.09 -0.05 -2.43
CA PRO A 411 -9.60 -1.36 -2.02
C PRO A 411 -8.08 -1.39 -2.10
N ILE A 412 -7.44 -1.84 -1.03
CA ILE A 412 -5.98 -1.91 -0.91
C ILE A 412 -5.53 -3.33 -0.56
N VAL A 413 -4.34 -3.67 -0.98
CA VAL A 413 -3.58 -4.83 -0.50
C VAL A 413 -2.39 -4.32 0.30
N VAL A 414 -2.24 -4.85 1.50
CA VAL A 414 -1.15 -4.50 2.42
C VAL A 414 -0.53 -5.80 2.93
N GLY A 415 0.75 -6.02 2.69
CA GLY A 415 1.37 -7.29 3.04
C GLY A 415 0.62 -8.47 2.41
N THR A 416 0.05 -9.34 3.23
CA THR A 416 -0.76 -10.51 2.80
C THR A 416 -2.26 -10.29 2.94
N SER A 417 -2.68 -9.11 3.39
CA SER A 417 -4.08 -8.83 3.74
C SER A 417 -4.71 -7.85 2.75
N TYR A 418 -6.01 -8.00 2.56
CA TYR A 418 -6.87 -7.08 1.83
C TYR A 418 -7.59 -6.15 2.81
N ALA A 419 -7.83 -4.92 2.42
CA ALA A 419 -8.63 -3.98 3.17
C ALA A 419 -9.39 -3.00 2.27
N LYS A 420 -10.45 -2.39 2.81
CA LYS A 420 -11.15 -1.26 2.19
C LYS A 420 -11.09 -0.07 3.14
N ILE A 421 -10.57 1.05 2.68
CA ILE A 421 -10.40 2.24 3.50
C ILE A 421 -11.76 2.77 3.93
N ARG A 422 -12.01 2.80 5.25
CA ARG A 422 -13.24 3.34 5.82
C ARG A 422 -13.10 4.82 6.16
N THR A 423 -12.07 5.15 6.91
CA THR A 423 -11.77 6.54 7.29
C THR A 423 -10.29 6.82 7.09
N MET A 424 -9.98 8.06 6.80
CA MET A 424 -8.62 8.56 6.64
C MET A 424 -8.47 9.87 7.41
N LYS A 425 -7.38 9.99 8.17
CA LYS A 425 -7.04 11.18 8.94
C LYS A 425 -5.62 11.63 8.60
N ASN A 426 -5.40 12.93 8.64
CA ASN A 426 -4.06 13.49 8.53
C ASN A 426 -3.30 13.40 9.87
N ASP A 427 -2.05 13.89 9.89
CA ASP A 427 -1.18 13.95 11.06
C ASP A 427 -1.73 14.83 12.21
N ARG A 428 -2.72 15.70 11.94
CA ARG A 428 -3.41 16.53 12.93
C ARG A 428 -4.69 15.88 13.49
N GLY A 429 -5.03 14.66 13.01
CA GLY A 429 -6.24 13.94 13.39
C GLY A 429 -7.52 14.42 12.68
N GLU A 430 -7.40 15.31 11.69
CA GLU A 430 -8.53 15.80 10.90
C GLU A 430 -8.90 14.77 9.83
N ALA A 431 -10.21 14.56 9.61
CA ALA A 431 -10.69 13.66 8.58
C ALA A 431 -10.45 14.24 7.19
N ILE A 432 -9.84 13.46 6.32
CA ILE A 432 -9.56 13.81 4.93
C ILE A 432 -10.18 12.78 3.99
N VAL A 433 -10.56 13.20 2.79
CA VAL A 433 -11.19 12.33 1.78
C VAL A 433 -10.16 11.72 0.83
N GLU A 434 -9.08 12.47 0.55
CA GLU A 434 -8.01 12.05 -0.34
C GLU A 434 -6.65 12.50 0.20
N ALA A 435 -5.61 11.76 -0.16
CA ALA A 435 -4.23 12.06 0.18
C ALA A 435 -3.31 11.75 -1.00
N GLY A 436 -2.47 12.72 -1.35
CA GLY A 436 -1.51 12.64 -2.46
C GLY A 436 -0.14 12.11 -2.04
N PRO A 437 0.82 12.14 -2.96
CA PRO A 437 2.19 11.69 -2.70
C PRO A 437 2.85 12.41 -1.52
N SER A 438 3.71 11.72 -0.81
CA SER A 438 4.45 12.16 0.38
C SER A 438 3.57 12.57 1.58
N THR A 439 2.28 12.23 1.57
CA THR A 439 1.36 12.56 2.67
C THR A 439 1.27 11.38 3.64
N PRO A 440 1.54 11.60 4.94
CA PRO A 440 1.27 10.60 5.97
C PRO A 440 -0.21 10.62 6.34
N VAL A 441 -0.82 9.42 6.47
CA VAL A 441 -2.23 9.28 6.81
C VAL A 441 -2.48 8.13 7.76
N GLU A 442 -3.36 8.33 8.74
CA GLU A 442 -3.89 7.27 9.58
C GLU A 442 -5.17 6.73 8.95
N ILE A 443 -5.23 5.43 8.71
CA ILE A 443 -6.37 4.77 8.08
C ILE A 443 -7.02 3.74 8.99
N THR A 444 -8.31 3.48 8.74
CA THR A 444 -9.09 2.42 9.37
C THR A 444 -9.78 1.56 8.32
N GLY A 445 -10.24 0.38 8.71
CA GLY A 445 -10.91 -0.56 7.81
C GLY A 445 -10.04 -1.76 7.41
N LEU A 446 -8.92 -1.94 8.12
CA LEU A 446 -8.03 -3.09 7.94
C LEU A 446 -8.66 -4.36 8.51
N THR A 447 -8.59 -5.47 7.77
CA THR A 447 -9.03 -6.79 8.24
C THR A 447 -8.07 -7.40 9.23
N GLU A 448 -6.78 -7.18 9.02
CA GLU A 448 -5.68 -7.61 9.89
C GLU A 448 -4.70 -6.47 10.06
N ASN A 449 -3.96 -6.45 11.16
CA ASN A 449 -2.91 -5.47 11.37
C ASN A 449 -1.70 -5.81 10.50
N PRO A 450 -1.31 -4.96 9.54
CA PRO A 450 -0.12 -5.17 8.73
C PRO A 450 1.14 -5.05 9.60
N SER A 451 2.23 -5.62 9.13
CA SER A 451 3.55 -5.38 9.72
C SER A 451 4.02 -3.97 9.31
N ALA A 452 4.72 -3.34 10.22
CA ALA A 452 5.36 -2.06 9.91
C ALA A 452 6.44 -2.31 8.82
N GLY A 453 6.48 -1.46 7.78
CA GLY A 453 7.33 -1.64 6.60
C GLY A 453 6.69 -2.40 5.45
N ASP A 454 5.52 -3.03 5.64
CA ASP A 454 4.80 -3.64 4.54
C ASP A 454 4.48 -2.59 3.47
N LYS A 455 4.67 -2.93 2.21
CA LYS A 455 4.21 -2.09 1.11
C LYS A 455 2.73 -2.29 0.89
N PHE A 456 2.03 -1.22 0.55
CA PHE A 456 0.63 -1.28 0.14
C PHE A 456 0.44 -0.76 -1.28
N MET A 457 -0.60 -1.26 -1.92
CA MET A 457 -1.04 -0.79 -3.23
C MET A 457 -2.57 -0.74 -3.27
N ALA A 458 -3.11 0.35 -3.81
CA ALA A 458 -4.54 0.50 -4.07
C ALA A 458 -4.89 -0.04 -5.46
N PHE A 459 -6.09 -0.61 -5.59
CA PHE A 459 -6.59 -1.24 -6.80
C PHE A 459 -7.90 -0.60 -7.26
N GLU A 460 -8.29 -0.89 -8.50
CA GLU A 460 -9.55 -0.40 -9.03
C GLU A 460 -10.74 -1.17 -8.44
N THR A 461 -10.61 -2.51 -8.36
CA THR A 461 -11.69 -3.38 -7.94
C THR A 461 -11.33 -4.17 -6.69
N GLU A 462 -12.33 -4.35 -5.83
CA GLU A 462 -12.22 -5.17 -4.63
C GLU A 462 -11.89 -6.63 -4.94
N THR A 463 -12.39 -7.14 -6.06
CA THR A 463 -12.15 -8.52 -6.51
C THR A 463 -10.70 -8.77 -6.90
N GLU A 464 -10.04 -7.81 -7.54
CA GLU A 464 -8.61 -7.89 -7.84
C GLU A 464 -7.78 -7.88 -6.56
N ALA A 465 -8.07 -6.92 -5.65
CA ALA A 465 -7.37 -6.81 -4.38
C ALA A 465 -7.48 -8.12 -3.55
N LYS A 466 -8.68 -8.71 -3.46
CA LYS A 466 -8.88 -10.00 -2.76
C LYS A 466 -8.06 -11.14 -3.38
N LYS A 467 -8.12 -11.31 -4.70
CA LYS A 467 -7.34 -12.36 -5.40
C LYS A 467 -5.84 -12.23 -5.16
N ILE A 468 -5.32 -11.00 -5.18
CA ILE A 468 -3.90 -10.74 -4.95
C ILE A 468 -3.53 -11.05 -3.50
N ALA A 469 -4.33 -10.59 -2.53
CA ALA A 469 -4.10 -10.87 -1.11
C ALA A 469 -4.14 -12.38 -0.81
N GLU A 470 -5.11 -13.13 -1.35
CA GLU A 470 -5.20 -14.58 -1.21
C GLU A 470 -3.98 -15.30 -1.81
N LYS A 471 -3.50 -14.87 -2.97
CA LYS A 471 -2.30 -15.42 -3.60
C LYS A 471 -1.06 -15.16 -2.73
N ARG A 472 -0.89 -13.93 -2.21
CA ARG A 472 0.22 -13.58 -1.30
C ARG A 472 0.16 -14.38 0.01
N ALA A 473 -1.03 -14.50 0.61
CA ALA A 473 -1.22 -15.29 1.83
C ALA A 473 -0.89 -16.77 1.62
N SER A 474 -1.23 -17.33 0.46
CA SER A 474 -0.88 -18.71 0.09
C SER A 474 0.62 -18.89 -0.07
N GLN A 475 1.30 -17.97 -0.75
CA GLN A 475 2.76 -17.99 -0.91
C GLN A 475 3.49 -17.85 0.44
N ALA A 476 3.04 -16.91 1.30
CA ALA A 476 3.60 -16.73 2.63
C ALA A 476 3.46 -18.00 3.49
N LYS A 477 2.31 -18.69 3.42
CA LYS A 477 2.10 -19.98 4.11
C LYS A 477 3.02 -21.08 3.59
N LEU A 478 3.24 -21.16 2.27
CA LEU A 478 4.16 -22.14 1.68
C LEU A 478 5.61 -21.88 2.14
N ASN A 479 6.05 -20.62 2.14
CA ASN A 479 7.38 -20.22 2.57
C ASN A 479 7.59 -20.49 4.08
N SER A 480 6.60 -20.18 4.92
CA SER A 480 6.66 -20.46 6.36
C SER A 480 6.70 -21.95 6.69
N ASN A 481 6.02 -22.79 5.91
CA ASN A 481 6.06 -24.23 6.06
C ASN A 481 7.37 -24.85 5.55
N ALA A 482 8.00 -24.24 4.54
CA ALA A 482 9.31 -24.67 4.04
C ALA A 482 10.43 -24.38 5.06
N SER A 483 10.35 -23.23 5.75
CA SER A 483 11.32 -22.85 6.80
C SER A 483 11.14 -23.62 8.12
N LYS A 484 9.95 -24.18 8.38
CA LYS A 484 9.64 -24.98 9.57
C LYS A 484 9.94 -26.48 9.44
N LYS A 485 10.66 -26.93 8.40
CA LYS A 485 11.15 -28.31 8.34
C LYS A 485 12.24 -28.50 9.41
N VAL A 486 11.81 -28.68 10.64
CA VAL A 486 12.67 -29.09 11.74
C VAL A 486 13.23 -30.48 11.36
N SER A 487 14.54 -30.58 11.25
CA SER A 487 15.19 -31.88 11.04
C SER A 487 14.89 -32.79 12.24
N LEU A 488 14.68 -34.09 11.97
CA LEU A 488 14.53 -35.08 13.05
C LEU A 488 15.71 -35.01 14.03
N ASP A 489 16.91 -34.70 13.55
CA ASP A 489 18.11 -34.53 14.37
C ASP A 489 18.02 -33.31 15.33
N ASP A 490 17.36 -32.22 14.93
CA ASP A 490 17.14 -31.06 15.79
C ASP A 490 16.10 -31.33 16.87
N LEU A 491 15.09 -32.17 16.56
CA LEU A 491 14.10 -32.65 17.52
C LEU A 491 14.78 -33.56 18.58
N PHE A 492 15.65 -34.48 18.17
CA PHE A 492 16.38 -35.32 19.12
C PHE A 492 17.36 -34.54 19.98
N LYS A 493 18.06 -33.55 19.43
CA LYS A 493 18.94 -32.65 20.19
C LYS A 493 18.17 -31.80 21.21
N SER A 494 16.97 -31.37 20.91
CA SER A 494 16.14 -30.58 21.83
C SER A 494 15.59 -31.43 23.00
N VAL A 495 15.32 -32.71 22.76
CA VAL A 495 14.86 -33.63 23.79
C VAL A 495 16.01 -34.05 24.74
N ASP A 496 17.22 -34.23 24.20
CA ASP A 496 18.38 -34.64 24.99
C ASP A 496 19.00 -33.50 25.83
N ALA A 497 18.81 -32.25 25.41
CA ALA A 497 19.41 -31.08 26.08
C ALA A 497 18.72 -30.65 27.38
N GLY A 498 17.55 -31.18 27.71
CA GLY A 498 16.82 -30.87 28.94
C GLY A 498 16.49 -29.36 29.11
N ASN A 499 16.39 -28.66 27.99
CA ASN A 499 16.16 -27.20 27.96
C ASN A 499 14.87 -26.85 28.69
N LYS A 500 14.97 -25.94 29.67
CA LYS A 500 13.79 -25.39 30.34
C LYS A 500 13.18 -24.33 29.42
N GLU A 501 11.98 -24.60 28.94
CA GLU A 501 11.22 -23.59 28.18
C GLU A 501 10.66 -22.53 29.13
N ILE A 502 10.91 -21.27 28.80
CA ILE A 502 10.32 -20.12 29.50
C ILE A 502 9.27 -19.51 28.55
N ASN A 503 8.00 -19.67 28.92
CA ASN A 503 6.91 -19.07 28.17
C ASN A 503 6.74 -17.59 28.56
N VAL A 504 6.97 -16.70 27.62
CA VAL A 504 6.84 -15.24 27.79
C VAL A 504 5.62 -14.74 27.04
N VAL A 505 4.76 -13.96 27.69
CA VAL A 505 3.64 -13.25 27.05
C VAL A 505 4.06 -11.80 26.86
N LEU A 506 4.26 -11.40 25.61
CA LEU A 506 4.56 -10.03 25.22
C LEU A 506 3.26 -9.29 24.87
N LYS A 507 3.12 -8.06 25.37
CA LYS A 507 2.03 -7.15 25.02
C LYS A 507 2.64 -5.78 24.70
N ALA A 508 2.32 -5.23 23.56
CA ALA A 508 2.71 -3.90 23.12
C ALA A 508 1.47 -3.15 22.61
N ASP A 509 1.56 -1.85 22.56
CA ASP A 509 0.51 -0.95 22.05
C ASP A 509 0.55 -0.86 20.53
N VAL A 510 1.74 -0.96 19.92
CA VAL A 510 1.97 -0.96 18.48
C VAL A 510 2.79 -2.16 18.04
N ARG A 511 2.61 -2.58 16.80
CA ARG A 511 3.24 -3.78 16.26
C ARG A 511 4.75 -3.63 16.11
N GLY A 512 5.23 -2.45 15.77
CA GLY A 512 6.67 -2.18 15.66
C GLY A 512 7.42 -2.36 16.99
N SER A 513 6.81 -1.95 18.11
CA SER A 513 7.38 -2.17 19.45
C SER A 513 7.36 -3.65 19.84
N GLU A 514 6.31 -4.40 19.46
CA GLU A 514 6.22 -5.85 19.66
C GLU A 514 7.39 -6.56 18.96
N GLU A 515 7.61 -6.27 17.67
CA GLU A 515 8.69 -6.84 16.86
C GLU A 515 10.07 -6.51 17.44
N ALA A 516 10.30 -5.25 17.85
CA ALA A 516 11.56 -4.81 18.44
C ALA A 516 11.91 -5.55 19.73
N VAL A 517 10.93 -5.70 20.65
CA VAL A 517 11.15 -6.41 21.92
C VAL A 517 11.35 -7.90 21.67
N LYS A 518 10.58 -8.52 20.76
CA LYS A 518 10.75 -9.92 20.38
C LYS A 518 12.17 -10.19 19.88
N ASN A 519 12.67 -9.38 18.94
CA ASN A 519 14.00 -9.50 18.38
C ASN A 519 15.11 -9.24 19.41
N ALA A 520 14.86 -8.34 20.37
CA ALA A 520 15.79 -8.12 21.48
C ALA A 520 15.87 -9.35 22.41
N LEU A 521 14.73 -9.99 22.69
CA LEU A 521 14.68 -11.22 23.49
C LEU A 521 15.34 -12.40 22.78
N GLU A 522 15.16 -12.56 21.47
CA GLU A 522 15.79 -13.63 20.68
C GLU A 522 17.32 -13.50 20.60
N LYS A 523 17.87 -12.28 20.76
CA LYS A 523 19.30 -12.01 20.82
C LYS A 523 19.95 -12.32 22.16
N ILE A 524 19.14 -12.50 23.22
CA ILE A 524 19.65 -12.88 24.54
C ILE A 524 20.03 -14.36 24.48
N LYS A 525 21.33 -14.62 24.31
CA LYS A 525 21.89 -15.97 24.47
C LYS A 525 22.38 -16.08 25.91
N GLU A 526 21.87 -17.07 26.63
CA GLU A 526 22.45 -17.44 27.90
C GLU A 526 23.90 -17.88 27.64
N LYS A 527 24.82 -17.25 28.34
CA LYS A 527 26.21 -17.74 28.36
C LYS A 527 26.24 -18.88 29.36
N ASP A 528 26.49 -20.11 28.90
CA ASP A 528 26.78 -21.26 29.71
C ASP A 528 27.97 -21.02 30.68
#